data_3431bc6281dc2e1dad87b14f9f3dd8be
#
_entry.id   3431bc6281dc2e1dad87b14f9f3dd8be
#
_cell.length_a   1.000
_cell.length_b   1.000
_cell.length_c   1.000
_cell.angle_alpha   90.00
_cell.angle_beta   90.00
_cell.angle_gamma   90.00
#
_symmetry.space_group_name_H-M   'P 1'
#
loop_
_entity.id
_entity.type
_entity.pdbx_description
1 polymer ?
#
loop_
_entity_poly.entity_id
_entity_poly.type
_entity_poly.pdbx_seq_one_letter_code
_entity_poly.pdbx_strand_id
1 'polypeptide(L)'
;MTKHKRPIYLDCHATTPVDPQVMAAMLPFFTEQFGNPASSAHAYGWEAEAAVQRSREILAAGINAAPEEIVFTSGATEANNLAIKGVAEAYFSRGRHMVT
;
A
#
# COMPACT_ATOMS: atom_id res chain seq x y z
N MET A 1 18.15 30.31 -22.01
CA MET A 1 18.30 29.06 -21.24
C MET A 1 17.76 27.91 -22.06
N THR A 2 18.62 27.07 -22.58
CA THR A 2 18.21 25.83 -23.27
C THR A 2 17.53 24.92 -22.25
N LYS A 3 16.20 24.72 -22.38
CA LYS A 3 15.51 23.67 -21.67
C LYS A 3 16.15 22.34 -22.09
N HIS A 4 16.99 21.75 -21.25
CA HIS A 4 17.45 20.39 -21.46
C HIS A 4 16.22 19.48 -21.54
N LYS A 5 15.93 19.02 -22.74
CA LYS A 5 14.85 18.07 -22.98
C LYS A 5 15.24 16.78 -22.24
N ARG A 6 14.49 16.41 -21.21
CA ARG A 6 14.76 15.16 -20.49
C ARG A 6 14.72 13.99 -21.48
N PRO A 7 15.57 12.98 -21.32
CA PRO A 7 15.48 11.76 -22.13
C PRO A 7 14.12 11.09 -21.96
N ILE A 8 13.75 10.29 -22.95
CA ILE A 8 12.52 9.46 -22.87
C ILE A 8 12.73 8.41 -21.79
N TYR A 9 11.79 8.33 -20.83
CA TYR A 9 11.79 7.34 -19.77
C TYR A 9 11.06 6.08 -20.24
N LEU A 10 11.75 4.93 -20.23
CA LEU A 10 11.23 3.65 -20.71
C LEU A 10 11.25 2.54 -19.65
N ASP A 11 11.47 2.89 -18.38
CA ASP A 11 11.57 1.93 -17.28
C ASP A 11 10.34 1.97 -16.34
N CYS A 12 9.15 2.02 -16.93
CA CYS A 12 7.89 2.08 -16.18
C CYS A 12 7.60 0.84 -15.32
N HIS A 13 8.34 -0.25 -15.52
CA HIS A 13 8.28 -1.41 -14.65
C HIS A 13 8.92 -1.14 -13.27
N ALA A 14 9.97 -0.32 -13.22
CA ALA A 14 10.63 0.05 -11.97
C ALA A 14 9.83 1.12 -11.21
N THR A 15 9.49 2.21 -11.89
CA THR A 15 8.77 3.36 -11.29
C THR A 15 7.92 4.05 -12.34
N THR A 16 6.89 4.76 -11.88
CA THR A 16 6.07 5.65 -12.71
C THR A 16 5.80 6.95 -11.97
N PRO A 17 5.49 8.05 -12.67
CA PRO A 17 4.94 9.23 -12.01
C PRO A 17 3.66 8.87 -11.27
N VAL A 18 3.44 9.51 -10.13
CA VAL A 18 2.16 9.40 -9.43
C VAL A 18 1.08 10.09 -10.26
N ASP A 19 -0.06 9.44 -10.43
CA ASP A 19 -1.22 10.06 -11.09
C ASP A 19 -1.61 11.37 -10.37
N PRO A 20 -1.89 12.46 -11.10
CA PRO A 20 -2.25 13.74 -10.49
C PRO A 20 -3.46 13.70 -9.57
N GLN A 21 -4.46 12.86 -9.86
CA GLN A 21 -5.64 12.70 -9.00
C GLN A 21 -5.27 11.97 -7.71
N VAL A 22 -4.40 10.98 -7.80
CA VAL A 22 -3.87 10.26 -6.62
C VAL A 22 -3.04 11.20 -5.76
N MET A 23 -2.16 12.02 -6.36
CA MET A 23 -1.38 13.01 -5.65
C MET A 23 -2.28 14.02 -4.92
N ALA A 24 -3.31 14.53 -5.58
CA ALA A 24 -4.26 15.45 -4.97
C ALA A 24 -5.01 14.82 -3.79
N ALA A 25 -5.38 13.55 -3.88
CA ALA A 25 -6.04 12.82 -2.79
C ALA A 25 -5.09 12.55 -1.60
N MET A 26 -3.81 12.35 -1.86
CA MET A 26 -2.81 12.08 -0.82
C MET A 26 -2.35 13.34 -0.08
N LEU A 27 -2.27 14.48 -0.77
CA LEU A 27 -1.64 15.69 -0.25
C LEU A 27 -2.17 16.15 1.11
N PRO A 28 -3.48 16.14 1.41
CA PRO A 28 -4.00 16.53 2.72
C PRO A 28 -3.45 15.70 3.89
N PHE A 29 -3.08 14.45 3.66
CA PHE A 29 -2.53 13.56 4.69
C PHE A 29 -1.09 13.92 5.09
N PHE A 30 -0.40 14.74 4.31
CA PHE A 30 0.92 15.24 4.66
C PHE A 30 0.89 16.57 5.42
N THR A 31 -0.19 17.33 5.32
CA THR A 31 -0.25 18.72 5.81
C THR A 31 -1.37 19.00 6.80
N GLU A 32 -2.48 18.32 6.69
CA GLU A 32 -3.70 18.61 7.47
C GLU A 32 -4.16 17.38 8.29
N GLN A 33 -4.30 16.23 7.64
CA GLN A 33 -4.81 14.99 8.23
C GLN A 33 -3.66 14.02 8.52
N PHE A 34 -2.59 14.51 9.11
CA PHE A 34 -1.31 13.80 9.31
C PHE A 34 -1.28 12.90 10.55
N GLY A 35 -2.42 12.62 11.17
CA GLY A 35 -2.50 11.80 12.37
C GLY A 35 -1.98 10.37 12.17
N ASN A 36 -1.53 9.78 13.27
CA ASN A 36 -1.13 8.37 13.26
C ASN A 36 -2.39 7.50 13.46
N PRO A 37 -2.73 6.59 12.54
CA PRO A 37 -3.90 5.72 12.66
C PRO A 37 -3.85 4.78 13.87
N ALA A 38 -2.67 4.54 14.46
CA ALA A 38 -2.53 3.78 15.69
C ALA A 38 -2.84 4.58 16.97
N SER A 39 -3.02 5.90 16.87
CA SER A 39 -3.33 6.77 18.00
C SER A 39 -4.82 6.79 18.29
N SER A 40 -5.28 5.92 19.20
CA SER A 40 -6.70 5.76 19.54
C SER A 40 -7.25 6.81 20.53
N ALA A 41 -6.39 7.68 21.08
CA ALA A 41 -6.75 8.58 22.18
C ALA A 41 -7.28 9.95 21.75
N HIS A 42 -7.24 10.30 20.46
CA HIS A 42 -7.61 11.64 19.97
C HIS A 42 -8.09 11.64 18.52
N ALA A 43 -8.79 12.71 18.13
CA ALA A 43 -9.44 12.84 16.82
C ALA A 43 -8.50 12.69 15.62
N TYR A 44 -7.27 13.21 15.70
CA TYR A 44 -6.29 13.05 14.61
C TYR A 44 -6.00 11.59 14.27
N GLY A 45 -5.91 10.73 15.29
CA GLY A 45 -5.74 9.28 15.11
C GLY A 45 -6.99 8.63 14.51
N TRP A 46 -8.17 9.01 14.97
CA TRP A 46 -9.44 8.46 14.46
C TRP A 46 -9.68 8.81 12.99
N GLU A 47 -9.38 10.05 12.59
CA GLU A 47 -9.46 10.49 11.19
C GLU A 47 -8.52 9.70 10.29
N ALA A 48 -7.28 9.51 10.74
CA ALA A 48 -6.28 8.72 10.02
C ALA A 48 -6.69 7.25 9.91
N GLU A 49 -7.20 6.64 11.01
CA GLU A 49 -7.71 5.27 11.02
C GLU A 49 -8.88 5.09 10.05
N ALA A 50 -9.83 6.02 10.06
CA ALA A 50 -10.97 5.99 9.14
C ALA A 50 -10.53 6.07 7.67
N ALA A 51 -9.51 6.86 7.35
CA ALA A 51 -8.95 6.95 6.01
C ALA A 51 -8.26 5.64 5.57
N VAL A 52 -7.50 5.02 6.46
CA VAL A 52 -6.87 3.72 6.21
C VAL A 52 -7.93 2.64 6.01
N GLN A 53 -8.95 2.59 6.85
CA GLN A 53 -10.03 1.62 6.74
C GLN A 53 -10.81 1.77 5.42
N ARG A 54 -11.15 2.99 5.03
CA ARG A 54 -11.80 3.26 3.74
C ARG A 54 -10.92 2.81 2.56
N SER A 55 -9.63 3.06 2.61
CA SER A 55 -8.69 2.62 1.57
C SER A 55 -8.64 1.10 1.48
N ARG A 56 -8.67 0.42 2.61
CA ARG A 56 -8.73 -1.04 2.71
C ARG A 56 -9.99 -1.60 2.04
N GLU A 57 -11.14 -1.02 2.34
CA GLU A 57 -12.43 -1.41 1.76
C GLU A 57 -12.47 -1.24 0.25
N ILE A 58 -11.96 -0.11 -0.26
CA ILE A 58 -11.88 0.16 -1.71
C ILE A 58 -11.00 -0.86 -2.41
N LEU A 59 -9.83 -1.16 -1.86
CA LEU A 59 -8.90 -2.14 -2.42
C LEU A 59 -9.51 -3.55 -2.40
N ALA A 60 -10.11 -3.95 -1.30
CA ALA A 60 -10.77 -5.24 -1.15
C ALA A 60 -11.89 -5.41 -2.19
N ALA A 61 -12.74 -4.40 -2.35
CA ALA A 61 -13.81 -4.42 -3.36
C ALA A 61 -13.26 -4.55 -4.80
N GLY A 62 -12.13 -3.88 -5.09
CA GLY A 62 -11.49 -3.93 -6.41
C GLY A 62 -10.95 -5.31 -6.80
N ILE A 63 -10.62 -6.15 -5.83
CA ILE A 63 -10.10 -7.52 -6.04
C ILE A 63 -11.05 -8.62 -5.57
N ASN A 64 -12.28 -8.24 -5.20
CA ASN A 64 -13.30 -9.16 -4.69
C ASN A 64 -12.84 -9.94 -3.43
N ALA A 65 -12.19 -9.25 -2.52
CA ALA A 65 -11.73 -9.76 -1.22
C ALA A 65 -12.50 -9.10 -0.07
N ALA A 66 -12.40 -9.66 1.14
CA ALA A 66 -12.85 -9.01 2.35
C ALA A 66 -11.81 -7.97 2.83
N PRO A 67 -12.21 -6.87 3.49
CA PRO A 67 -11.27 -5.86 3.99
C PRO A 67 -10.19 -6.43 4.91
N GLU A 68 -10.50 -7.46 5.69
CA GLU A 68 -9.58 -8.14 6.60
C GLU A 68 -8.47 -8.92 5.87
N GLU A 69 -8.67 -9.23 4.59
CA GLU A 69 -7.67 -9.90 3.75
C GLU A 69 -6.63 -8.93 3.17
N ILE A 70 -6.82 -7.62 3.34
CA ILE A 70 -5.87 -6.61 2.88
C ILE A 70 -4.85 -6.31 3.97
N VAL A 71 -3.59 -6.48 3.66
CA VAL A 71 -2.47 -6.15 4.56
C VAL A 71 -1.60 -5.08 3.90
N PHE A 72 -1.54 -3.89 4.51
CA PHE A 72 -0.62 -2.84 4.07
C PHE A 72 0.80 -3.13 4.57
N THR A 73 1.77 -2.98 3.69
CA THR A 73 3.19 -3.20 3.96
C THR A 73 4.01 -1.98 3.54
N SER A 74 5.27 -1.92 3.97
CA SER A 74 6.20 -0.85 3.59
C SER A 74 6.66 -0.92 2.14
N GLY A 75 6.43 -2.03 1.45
CA GLY A 75 6.81 -2.22 0.06
C GLY A 75 6.86 -3.69 -0.34
N ALA A 76 7.31 -3.95 -1.57
CA ALA A 76 7.32 -5.28 -2.17
C ALA A 76 8.14 -6.31 -1.39
N THR A 77 9.28 -5.92 -0.83
CA THR A 77 10.15 -6.83 -0.05
C THR A 77 9.41 -7.39 1.17
N GLU A 78 8.76 -6.53 1.96
CA GLU A 78 7.97 -6.96 3.11
C GLU A 78 6.77 -7.80 2.68
N ALA A 79 6.04 -7.38 1.64
CA ALA A 79 4.89 -8.09 1.12
C ALA A 79 5.24 -9.51 0.66
N ASN A 80 6.33 -9.67 -0.10
CA ASN A 80 6.81 -10.96 -0.57
C ASN A 80 7.24 -11.87 0.59
N ASN A 81 7.98 -11.32 1.56
CA ASN A 81 8.38 -12.09 2.74
C ASN A 81 7.18 -12.53 3.58
N LEU A 82 6.20 -11.64 3.78
CA LEU A 82 4.98 -11.97 4.51
C LEU A 82 4.20 -13.08 3.81
N ALA A 83 4.00 -12.98 2.49
CA ALA A 83 3.26 -13.98 1.73
C ALA A 83 3.98 -15.34 1.75
N ILE A 84 5.26 -15.38 1.37
CA ILE A 84 6.00 -16.64 1.24
C ILE A 84 6.18 -17.33 2.59
N LYS A 85 6.65 -16.60 3.60
CA LYS A 85 6.88 -17.15 4.94
C LYS A 85 5.56 -17.51 5.64
N GLY A 86 4.55 -16.64 5.52
CA GLY A 86 3.25 -16.87 6.11
C GLY A 86 2.56 -18.12 5.55
N VAL A 87 2.59 -18.32 4.23
CA VAL A 87 2.07 -19.54 3.60
C VAL A 87 2.87 -20.78 4.01
N ALA A 88 4.21 -20.67 4.03
CA ALA A 88 5.07 -21.78 4.43
C ALA A 88 4.78 -22.25 5.87
N GLU A 89 4.58 -21.32 6.80
CA GLU A 89 4.23 -21.65 8.19
C GLU A 89 2.81 -22.19 8.31
N ALA A 90 1.83 -21.49 7.74
CA ALA A 90 0.43 -21.87 7.86
C ALA A 90 0.10 -23.25 7.28
N TYR A 91 0.78 -23.63 6.20
CA TYR A 91 0.54 -24.88 5.48
C TYR A 91 1.64 -25.92 5.67
N PHE A 92 2.55 -25.75 6.61
CA PHE A 92 3.68 -26.65 6.84
C PHE A 92 3.27 -28.12 7.02
N SER A 93 2.13 -28.37 7.66
CA SER A 93 1.60 -29.73 7.85
C SER A 93 0.99 -30.33 6.59
N ARG A 94 0.64 -29.52 5.58
CA ARG A 94 0.04 -29.97 4.32
C ARG A 94 1.07 -30.21 3.21
N GLY A 95 2.22 -29.55 3.29
CA GLY A 95 3.28 -29.69 2.32
C GLY A 95 4.47 -28.81 2.66
N ARG A 96 5.65 -29.20 2.21
CA ARG A 96 6.92 -28.51 2.48
C ARG A 96 7.62 -28.07 1.19
N HIS A 97 6.92 -28.13 0.07
CA HIS A 97 7.47 -27.82 -1.23
C HIS A 97 6.76 -26.61 -1.81
N MET A 98 7.51 -25.61 -2.21
CA MET A 98 7.03 -24.44 -2.93
C MET A 98 7.69 -24.38 -4.30
N VAL A 99 6.90 -23.99 -5.31
CA VAL A 99 7.38 -23.78 -6.68
C VAL A 99 7.16 -22.30 -7.02
N THR A 100 8.20 -21.64 -7.54
CA THR A 100 8.18 -20.24 -7.97
C THR A 100 8.47 -20.14 -9.46
#